data_93eee95616cee53d4a5d18bb3977310d
#
_entry.id   93eee95616cee53d4a5d18bb3977310d
#
_cell.length_a   1.000
_cell.length_b   1.000
_cell.length_c   1.000
_cell.angle_alpha   90.00
_cell.angle_beta   90.00
_cell.angle_gamma   90.00
#
_symmetry.space_group_name_H-M   'P 1'
#
loop_
_entity.id
_entity.type
_entity.pdbx_description
1 polymer ?
#
loop_
_entity_poly.entity_id
_entity_poly.type
_entity_poly.pdbx_seq_one_letter_code
_entity_poly.pdbx_strand_id
1 'polypeptide(L)'
;DAMLRVIRNHRRASYNAAPEEYEGLTMTPIGIQPEHCPPELFVAARRAWDRALELGTAYGYRNAQVTVIAPTGTIGLVMDCDTTGIEPDFALVKFKKLAGGGYFKIINQSIPTALTTLGYHESQIQDIVNYCVGRHTLQTAPFINHETLRRKGFDDAALARMEGGLAQAFEIQFTFNKYALGESFCREKLGLTDAQLNESNFNMLKALGFTQEEVAAANDYCCGTMTVEGAPHLKAEHLPIFDCANRCGRIGQRYIAVNAHIRMMAAAQPFISGAISKTINMPADATLEEVKSSYLFAWKSMVKAVALYRDGSKLSQPLSA
;
A
#
# COMPACT_ATOMS: atom_id res chain seq x y z
N ASP A 1 -21.32 23.13 30.37
CA ASP A 1 -22.36 22.21 29.81
C ASP A 1 -22.03 21.65 28.44
N ALA A 2 -21.56 22.46 27.47
CA ALA A 2 -21.28 21.95 26.10
C ALA A 2 -20.23 20.82 26.07
N MET A 3 -19.15 20.97 26.83
CA MET A 3 -18.10 19.94 26.89
C MET A 3 -18.61 18.67 27.59
N LEU A 4 -19.36 18.79 28.66
CA LEU A 4 -19.95 17.63 29.34
C LEU A 4 -20.91 16.86 28.41
N ARG A 5 -21.69 17.57 27.58
CA ARG A 5 -22.55 16.95 26.57
C ARG A 5 -21.72 16.12 25.57
N VAL A 6 -20.60 16.68 25.08
CA VAL A 6 -19.70 15.95 24.16
C VAL A 6 -19.16 14.68 24.81
N ILE A 7 -18.67 14.76 26.05
CA ILE A 7 -18.15 13.60 26.80
C ILE A 7 -19.26 12.56 27.08
N ARG A 8 -20.48 13.01 27.44
CA ARG A 8 -21.62 12.09 27.60
C ARG A 8 -21.91 11.33 26.28
N ASN A 9 -21.85 11.99 25.13
CA ASN A 9 -22.07 11.33 23.85
C ASN A 9 -20.94 10.33 23.50
N HIS A 10 -19.69 10.67 23.78
CA HIS A 10 -18.59 9.70 23.64
C HIS A 10 -18.77 8.48 24.56
N ARG A 11 -19.18 8.72 25.81
CA ARG A 11 -19.51 7.64 26.75
C ARG A 11 -20.62 6.75 26.20
N ARG A 12 -21.69 7.32 25.67
CA ARG A 12 -22.81 6.57 25.06
C ARG A 12 -22.34 5.66 23.93
N ALA A 13 -21.43 6.13 23.09
CA ALA A 13 -20.84 5.30 22.03
C ALA A 13 -20.07 4.09 22.59
N SER A 14 -19.38 4.24 23.74
CA SER A 14 -18.72 3.10 24.38
C SER A 14 -19.70 2.09 24.99
N TYR A 15 -20.92 2.48 25.22
CA TYR A 15 -22.01 1.65 25.72
C TYR A 15 -22.93 1.11 24.60
N ASN A 16 -22.65 1.47 23.35
CA ASN A 16 -23.51 1.15 22.20
C ASN A 16 -24.96 1.60 22.43
N ALA A 17 -25.12 2.84 22.91
CA ALA A 17 -26.40 3.40 23.27
C ALA A 17 -27.34 3.55 22.07
N ALA A 18 -28.63 3.55 22.33
CA ALA A 18 -29.65 3.76 21.30
C ALA A 18 -29.59 5.20 20.71
N PRO A 19 -30.00 5.40 19.45
CA PRO A 19 -29.93 6.70 18.78
C PRO A 19 -30.54 7.86 19.56
N GLU A 20 -31.66 7.61 20.21
CA GLU A 20 -32.44 8.59 21.00
C GLU A 20 -31.74 9.05 22.27
N GLU A 21 -30.75 8.32 22.76
CA GLU A 21 -30.01 8.68 23.94
C GLU A 21 -28.94 9.78 23.69
N TYR A 22 -28.57 10.01 22.43
CA TYR A 22 -27.54 10.99 22.10
C TYR A 22 -28.08 12.43 22.17
N GLU A 23 -27.37 13.28 22.91
CA GLU A 23 -27.78 14.66 23.14
C GLU A 23 -27.38 15.59 22.00
N GLY A 24 -28.38 16.15 21.30
CA GLY A 24 -28.17 17.17 20.27
C GLY A 24 -27.44 16.69 19.02
N LEU A 25 -27.47 15.40 18.74
CA LEU A 25 -26.94 14.81 17.50
C LEU A 25 -28.08 14.50 16.54
N THR A 26 -27.88 14.81 15.26
CA THR A 26 -28.80 14.45 14.16
C THR A 26 -28.42 13.15 13.49
N MET A 27 -27.20 12.66 13.72
CA MET A 27 -26.67 11.39 13.25
C MET A 27 -26.19 10.58 14.45
N THR A 28 -26.30 9.26 14.34
CA THR A 28 -25.85 8.34 15.39
C THR A 28 -24.41 7.91 15.12
N PRO A 29 -23.50 8.11 16.07
CA PRO A 29 -22.13 7.58 15.92
C PRO A 29 -22.12 6.06 15.99
N ILE A 30 -21.09 5.44 15.40
CA ILE A 30 -20.89 4.00 15.49
C ILE A 30 -20.40 3.66 16.89
N GLY A 31 -21.21 2.93 17.67
CA GLY A 31 -20.82 2.43 18.99
C GLY A 31 -19.93 1.19 18.93
N ILE A 32 -19.33 0.83 20.07
CA ILE A 32 -18.61 -0.45 20.20
C ILE A 32 -19.62 -1.59 20.11
N GLN A 33 -19.32 -2.55 19.24
CA GLN A 33 -20.09 -3.78 19.13
C GLN A 33 -19.45 -4.84 20.03
N PRO A 34 -20.11 -5.25 21.13
CA PRO A 34 -19.50 -6.16 22.10
C PRO A 34 -19.06 -7.50 21.52
N GLU A 35 -19.81 -8.01 20.53
CA GLU A 35 -19.53 -9.27 19.82
C GLU A 35 -18.24 -9.25 18.98
N HIS A 36 -17.75 -8.06 18.65
CA HIS A 36 -16.55 -7.85 17.85
C HIS A 36 -15.39 -7.21 18.64
N CYS A 37 -15.58 -6.98 19.94
CA CYS A 37 -14.59 -6.33 20.80
C CYS A 37 -14.11 -7.31 21.89
N PRO A 38 -12.79 -7.49 22.08
CA PRO A 38 -12.28 -8.25 23.21
C PRO A 38 -12.86 -7.75 24.53
N PRO A 39 -13.35 -8.62 25.42
CA PRO A 39 -14.07 -8.22 26.63
C PRO A 39 -13.30 -7.26 27.53
N GLU A 40 -11.99 -7.46 27.67
CA GLU A 40 -11.11 -6.59 28.46
C GLU A 40 -11.01 -5.17 27.89
N LEU A 41 -10.95 -5.01 26.56
CA LEU A 41 -10.90 -3.72 25.88
C LEU A 41 -12.26 -3.02 25.97
N PHE A 42 -13.35 -3.76 25.86
CA PHE A 42 -14.69 -3.25 26.00
C PHE A 42 -14.94 -2.67 27.41
N VAL A 43 -14.54 -3.40 28.46
CA VAL A 43 -14.62 -2.92 29.84
C VAL A 43 -13.73 -1.70 30.07
N ALA A 44 -12.50 -1.73 29.54
CA ALA A 44 -11.56 -0.62 29.67
C ALA A 44 -12.07 0.67 29.03
N ALA A 45 -12.67 0.59 27.83
CA ALA A 45 -13.26 1.72 27.13
C ALA A 45 -14.38 2.38 27.94
N ARG A 46 -15.32 1.58 28.46
CA ARG A 46 -16.41 2.07 29.31
C ARG A 46 -15.88 2.76 30.57
N ARG A 47 -14.97 2.10 31.29
CA ARG A 47 -14.35 2.63 32.50
C ARG A 47 -13.63 3.96 32.24
N ALA A 48 -12.92 4.09 31.14
CA ALA A 48 -12.22 5.31 30.77
C ALA A 48 -13.20 6.49 30.56
N TRP A 49 -14.31 6.26 29.85
CA TRP A 49 -15.31 7.30 29.63
C TRP A 49 -16.16 7.61 30.88
N ASP A 50 -16.47 6.62 31.72
CA ASP A 50 -17.11 6.84 33.01
C ASP A 50 -16.25 7.75 33.88
N ARG A 51 -14.96 7.46 33.97
CA ARG A 51 -14.00 8.26 34.74
C ARG A 51 -13.83 9.67 34.18
N ALA A 52 -13.78 9.81 32.85
CA ALA A 52 -13.71 11.12 32.21
C ALA A 52 -14.96 11.98 32.53
N LEU A 53 -16.15 11.39 32.50
CA LEU A 53 -17.39 12.10 32.84
C LEU A 53 -17.44 12.46 34.34
N GLU A 54 -17.11 11.54 35.21
CA GLU A 54 -17.06 11.77 36.67
C GLU A 54 -16.17 12.96 37.01
N LEU A 55 -14.89 12.90 36.58
CA LEU A 55 -13.92 13.97 36.89
C LEU A 55 -14.29 15.29 36.22
N GLY A 56 -14.78 15.24 34.97
CA GLY A 56 -15.21 16.43 34.28
C GLY A 56 -16.42 17.11 34.89
N THR A 57 -17.34 16.33 35.49
CA THR A 57 -18.48 16.88 36.25
C THR A 57 -18.01 17.58 37.54
N ALA A 58 -17.04 16.99 38.22
CA ALA A 58 -16.53 17.56 39.51
C ALA A 58 -15.61 18.76 39.31
N TYR A 59 -14.71 18.72 38.31
CA TYR A 59 -13.59 19.67 38.20
C TYR A 59 -13.55 20.41 36.84
N GLY A 60 -14.40 20.05 35.87
CA GLY A 60 -14.32 20.57 34.52
C GLY A 60 -13.20 19.96 33.71
N TYR A 61 -12.96 20.52 32.51
CA TYR A 61 -11.91 20.09 31.59
C TYR A 61 -11.00 21.26 31.27
N ARG A 62 -9.68 20.99 31.32
CA ARG A 62 -8.68 21.98 30.91
C ARG A 62 -8.61 22.16 29.39
N ASN A 63 -8.68 21.06 28.65
CA ASN A 63 -8.50 21.02 27.18
C ASN A 63 -9.78 20.54 26.53
N ALA A 64 -10.15 21.16 25.40
CA ALA A 64 -11.31 20.74 24.61
C ALA A 64 -11.07 19.41 23.87
N GLN A 65 -9.82 19.17 23.46
CA GLN A 65 -9.41 17.97 22.75
C GLN A 65 -8.04 17.52 23.27
N VAL A 66 -7.89 16.22 23.49
CA VAL A 66 -6.67 15.63 24.09
C VAL A 66 -6.13 14.43 23.30
N THR A 67 -6.91 13.89 22.38
CA THR A 67 -6.53 12.75 21.54
C THR A 67 -6.76 13.06 20.07
N VAL A 68 -5.91 12.52 19.23
CA VAL A 68 -5.93 12.66 17.76
C VAL A 68 -5.28 11.42 17.14
N ILE A 69 -5.71 11.02 15.96
CA ILE A 69 -4.91 10.11 15.14
C ILE A 69 -4.22 10.95 14.08
N ALA A 70 -2.92 11.21 14.32
CA ALA A 70 -2.07 12.00 13.44
C ALA A 70 -1.54 11.13 12.26
N PRO A 71 -1.02 11.75 11.19
CA PRO A 71 -0.41 11.01 10.07
C PRO A 71 0.79 10.16 10.48
N THR A 72 1.57 10.59 11.48
CA THR A 72 2.79 9.93 12.03
C THR A 72 3.81 9.49 10.97
N GLY A 73 3.91 10.19 9.83
CA GLY A 73 4.75 9.81 8.70
C GLY A 73 6.22 9.64 9.07
N THR A 74 6.89 10.73 9.45
CA THR A 74 8.32 10.71 9.82
C THR A 74 8.59 9.85 11.05
N ILE A 75 7.76 9.93 12.08
CA ILE A 75 7.90 9.12 13.30
C ILE A 75 7.73 7.64 12.98
N GLY A 76 6.72 7.27 12.20
CA GLY A 76 6.49 5.89 11.76
C GLY A 76 7.68 5.31 10.99
N LEU A 77 8.24 6.10 10.06
CA LEU A 77 9.41 5.68 9.29
C LEU A 77 10.66 5.51 10.16
N VAL A 78 10.87 6.38 11.15
CA VAL A 78 11.99 6.25 12.12
C VAL A 78 11.83 5.01 13.00
N MET A 79 10.59 4.62 13.29
CA MET A 79 10.26 3.43 14.09
C MET A 79 10.15 2.15 13.26
N ASP A 80 10.51 2.20 11.97
CA ASP A 80 10.44 1.07 11.04
C ASP A 80 9.03 0.47 10.89
N CYS A 81 8.01 1.34 10.91
CA CYS A 81 6.63 0.93 10.70
C CYS A 81 6.32 0.84 9.19
N ASP A 82 5.66 -0.22 8.77
CA ASP A 82 5.22 -0.41 7.37
C ASP A 82 4.11 0.59 6.98
N THR A 83 3.26 0.95 7.93
CA THR A 83 2.15 1.91 7.76
C THR A 83 2.22 3.01 8.81
N THR A 84 1.49 4.09 8.62
CA THR A 84 1.48 5.25 9.50
C THR A 84 0.06 5.66 9.89
N GLY A 85 -0.12 6.08 11.16
CA GLY A 85 -1.43 6.47 11.68
C GLY A 85 -2.48 5.36 11.55
N ILE A 86 -3.64 5.67 10.98
CA ILE A 86 -4.73 4.73 10.68
C ILE A 86 -4.74 4.31 9.20
N GLU A 87 -3.70 4.67 8.46
CA GLU A 87 -3.64 4.34 7.03
C GLU A 87 -3.41 2.83 6.84
N PRO A 88 -4.10 2.19 5.88
CA PRO A 88 -3.67 0.90 5.37
C PRO A 88 -2.40 1.07 4.55
N ASP A 89 -1.74 -0.03 4.20
CA ASP A 89 -0.62 0.09 3.29
C ASP A 89 -1.07 0.66 1.93
N PHE A 90 -0.22 1.52 1.36
CA PHE A 90 -0.45 2.10 0.05
C PHE A 90 -0.31 1.04 -1.06
N ALA A 91 0.76 0.23 -0.97
CA ALA A 91 1.04 -0.91 -1.82
C ALA A 91 1.93 -1.90 -1.07
N LEU A 92 1.78 -3.21 -1.34
CA LEU A 92 2.55 -4.26 -0.70
C LEU A 92 4.04 -4.20 -1.01
N VAL A 93 4.39 -3.76 -2.22
CA VAL A 93 5.77 -3.53 -2.66
C VAL A 93 5.94 -2.04 -2.96
N LYS A 94 6.91 -1.41 -2.32
CA LYS A 94 7.19 0.02 -2.42
C LYS A 94 8.61 0.26 -2.89
N PHE A 95 8.84 1.41 -3.50
CA PHE A 95 10.17 1.87 -3.89
C PHE A 95 10.58 3.01 -2.97
N LYS A 96 11.71 2.82 -2.27
CA LYS A 96 12.33 3.85 -1.44
C LYS A 96 13.50 4.46 -2.19
N LYS A 97 13.47 5.77 -2.41
CA LYS A 97 14.59 6.51 -2.98
C LYS A 97 15.70 6.61 -1.94
N LEU A 98 16.90 6.20 -2.32
CA LEU A 98 18.09 6.27 -1.46
C LEU A 98 18.72 7.67 -1.49
N ALA A 99 19.30 8.11 -0.38
CA ALA A 99 19.98 9.42 -0.26
C ALA A 99 21.13 9.59 -1.25
N GLY A 100 21.82 8.49 -1.60
CA GLY A 100 22.90 8.45 -2.61
C GLY A 100 22.44 8.27 -4.06
N GLY A 101 21.13 8.31 -4.31
CA GLY A 101 20.53 7.98 -5.60
C GLY A 101 20.16 6.49 -5.70
N GLY A 102 19.35 6.16 -6.72
CA GLY A 102 18.78 4.81 -6.88
C GLY A 102 17.52 4.59 -6.04
N TYR A 103 16.90 3.43 -6.28
CA TYR A 103 15.67 3.00 -5.60
C TYR A 103 15.90 1.62 -4.99
N PHE A 104 15.33 1.41 -3.82
CA PHE A 104 15.33 0.12 -3.15
C PHE A 104 13.89 -0.39 -3.06
N LYS A 105 13.67 -1.62 -3.49
CA LYS A 105 12.37 -2.29 -3.44
C LYS A 105 12.17 -2.93 -2.07
N ILE A 106 11.06 -2.61 -1.42
CA ILE A 106 10.71 -3.09 -0.09
C ILE A 106 9.34 -3.75 -0.17
N ILE A 107 9.25 -4.99 0.31
CA ILE A 107 7.96 -5.62 0.61
C ILE A 107 7.54 -5.26 2.04
N ASN A 108 6.25 -5.12 2.27
CA ASN A 108 5.70 -4.97 3.62
C ASN A 108 6.13 -6.14 4.52
N GLN A 109 6.82 -5.85 5.61
CA GLN A 109 7.43 -6.84 6.50
C GLN A 109 6.42 -7.72 7.24
N SER A 110 5.15 -7.30 7.31
CA SER A 110 4.09 -8.09 7.91
C SER A 110 3.59 -9.24 7.02
N ILE A 111 3.91 -9.24 5.72
CA ILE A 111 3.43 -10.28 4.78
C ILE A 111 3.91 -11.69 5.16
N PRO A 112 5.22 -11.94 5.38
CA PRO A 112 5.66 -13.28 5.79
C PRO A 112 4.99 -13.75 7.08
N THR A 113 4.87 -12.86 8.08
CA THR A 113 4.21 -13.17 9.36
C THR A 113 2.72 -13.48 9.18
N ALA A 114 2.02 -12.71 8.35
CA ALA A 114 0.61 -12.96 8.03
C ALA A 114 0.43 -14.31 7.33
N LEU A 115 1.28 -14.64 6.36
CA LEU A 115 1.24 -15.93 5.67
C LEU A 115 1.52 -17.10 6.62
N THR A 116 2.47 -16.97 7.55
CA THR A 116 2.72 -17.95 8.60
C THR A 116 1.48 -18.16 9.46
N THR A 117 0.83 -17.09 9.90
CA THR A 117 -0.41 -17.13 10.69
C THR A 117 -1.55 -17.82 9.94
N LEU A 118 -1.60 -17.66 8.61
CA LEU A 118 -2.57 -18.30 7.72
C LEU A 118 -2.25 -19.78 7.43
N GLY A 119 -1.13 -20.30 7.95
CA GLY A 119 -0.74 -21.71 7.84
C GLY A 119 0.04 -22.08 6.59
N TYR A 120 0.68 -21.11 5.91
CA TYR A 120 1.60 -21.39 4.79
C TYR A 120 2.95 -21.86 5.29
N HIS A 121 3.56 -22.82 4.58
CA HIS A 121 4.91 -23.30 4.86
C HIS A 121 5.96 -22.31 4.35
N GLU A 122 7.15 -22.33 4.95
CA GLU A 122 8.25 -21.42 4.62
C GLU A 122 8.58 -21.37 3.11
N SER A 123 8.61 -22.53 2.44
CA SER A 123 8.84 -22.59 1.00
C SER A 123 7.75 -21.90 0.18
N GLN A 124 6.48 -22.02 0.59
CA GLN A 124 5.35 -21.36 -0.06
C GLN A 124 5.42 -19.85 0.17
N ILE A 125 5.78 -19.42 1.39
CA ILE A 125 5.97 -18.01 1.74
C ILE A 125 7.08 -17.41 0.87
N GLN A 126 8.20 -18.10 0.74
CA GLN A 126 9.30 -17.63 -0.11
C GLN A 126 8.89 -17.53 -1.59
N ASP A 127 8.10 -18.48 -2.11
CA ASP A 127 7.59 -18.40 -3.47
C ASP A 127 6.64 -17.23 -3.67
N ILE A 128 5.74 -16.95 -2.70
CA ILE A 128 4.84 -15.79 -2.73
C ILE A 128 5.65 -14.48 -2.67
N VAL A 129 6.62 -14.38 -1.79
CA VAL A 129 7.49 -13.20 -1.68
C VAL A 129 8.26 -12.97 -2.97
N ASN A 130 8.89 -14.02 -3.51
CA ASN A 130 9.61 -13.94 -4.80
C ASN A 130 8.69 -13.53 -5.96
N TYR A 131 7.45 -13.98 -5.95
CA TYR A 131 6.46 -13.56 -6.95
C TYR A 131 6.18 -12.06 -6.85
N CYS A 132 6.11 -11.50 -5.65
CA CYS A 132 5.83 -10.08 -5.43
C CYS A 132 7.03 -9.18 -5.76
N VAL A 133 8.23 -9.53 -5.27
CA VAL A 133 9.41 -8.65 -5.38
C VAL A 133 10.35 -9.01 -6.52
N GLY A 134 10.24 -10.21 -7.06
CA GLY A 134 11.16 -10.76 -8.05
C GLY A 134 12.36 -11.46 -7.44
N ARG A 135 13.08 -12.19 -8.28
CA ARG A 135 14.30 -12.94 -7.89
C ARG A 135 15.59 -12.15 -8.14
N HIS A 136 15.48 -10.97 -8.75
CA HIS A 136 16.57 -10.04 -9.07
C HIS A 136 17.70 -10.68 -9.91
N THR A 137 17.38 -11.71 -10.67
CA THR A 137 18.30 -12.39 -11.59
C THR A 137 17.57 -12.94 -12.79
N LEU A 138 18.22 -12.95 -13.95
CA LEU A 138 17.76 -13.64 -15.16
C LEU A 138 18.42 -15.01 -15.34
N GLN A 139 19.21 -15.50 -14.39
CA GLN A 139 19.98 -16.74 -14.56
C GLN A 139 19.12 -17.93 -14.99
N THR A 140 17.95 -18.10 -14.40
CA THR A 140 17.00 -19.18 -14.67
C THR A 140 15.59 -18.66 -15.03
N ALA A 141 15.50 -17.41 -15.47
CA ALA A 141 14.22 -16.81 -15.84
C ALA A 141 13.62 -17.49 -17.08
N PRO A 142 12.30 -17.50 -17.23
CA PRO A 142 11.65 -18.04 -18.42
C PRO A 142 12.03 -17.19 -19.64
N PHE A 143 12.26 -17.85 -20.77
CA PHE A 143 12.54 -17.28 -22.10
C PHE A 143 13.79 -16.40 -22.18
N ILE A 144 13.98 -15.41 -21.32
CA ILE A 144 15.12 -14.50 -21.31
C ILE A 144 16.00 -14.83 -20.11
N ASN A 145 16.98 -15.71 -20.33
CA ASN A 145 17.92 -16.16 -19.31
C ASN A 145 19.36 -16.13 -19.85
N HIS A 146 20.33 -16.45 -18.98
CA HIS A 146 21.75 -16.44 -19.37
C HIS A 146 22.05 -17.31 -20.58
N GLU A 147 21.40 -18.48 -20.73
CA GLU A 147 21.63 -19.36 -21.86
C GLU A 147 21.11 -18.76 -23.17
N THR A 148 19.87 -18.26 -23.16
CA THR A 148 19.26 -17.63 -24.34
C THR A 148 19.98 -16.34 -24.73
N LEU A 149 20.45 -15.55 -23.75
CA LEU A 149 21.22 -14.34 -23.97
C LEU A 149 22.61 -14.66 -24.55
N ARG A 150 23.29 -15.72 -24.08
CA ARG A 150 24.56 -16.18 -24.70
C ARG A 150 24.37 -16.56 -26.17
N ARG A 151 23.27 -17.22 -26.51
CA ARG A 151 22.95 -17.52 -27.93
C ARG A 151 22.72 -16.26 -28.77
N LYS A 152 22.38 -15.12 -28.14
CA LYS A 152 22.22 -13.80 -28.79
C LYS A 152 23.53 -12.98 -28.79
N GLY A 153 24.64 -13.53 -28.31
CA GLY A 153 25.97 -12.88 -28.34
C GLY A 153 26.39 -12.23 -27.03
N PHE A 154 25.67 -12.43 -25.93
CA PHE A 154 26.11 -11.93 -24.60
C PHE A 154 27.26 -12.77 -24.06
N ASP A 155 28.36 -12.12 -23.71
CA ASP A 155 29.47 -12.71 -22.97
C ASP A 155 29.26 -12.57 -21.44
N ASP A 156 30.12 -13.20 -20.66
CA ASP A 156 30.00 -13.20 -19.21
C ASP A 156 30.14 -11.78 -18.61
N ALA A 157 30.93 -10.92 -19.24
CA ALA A 157 31.08 -9.53 -18.80
C ALA A 157 29.78 -8.70 -19.02
N ALA A 158 29.11 -8.91 -20.15
CA ALA A 158 27.82 -8.28 -20.46
C ALA A 158 26.70 -8.79 -19.52
N LEU A 159 26.67 -10.12 -19.27
CA LEU A 159 25.73 -10.71 -18.31
C LEU A 159 25.94 -10.15 -16.90
N ALA A 160 27.19 -10.03 -16.43
CA ALA A 160 27.48 -9.46 -15.12
C ALA A 160 27.06 -8.00 -15.00
N ARG A 161 27.28 -7.18 -16.04
CA ARG A 161 26.81 -5.78 -16.04
C ARG A 161 25.28 -5.68 -15.99
N MET A 162 24.60 -6.50 -16.76
CA MET A 162 23.13 -6.57 -16.76
C MET A 162 22.60 -7.00 -15.39
N GLU A 163 23.09 -8.09 -14.83
CA GLU A 163 22.71 -8.59 -13.50
C GLU A 163 22.92 -7.54 -12.40
N GLY A 164 24.01 -6.79 -12.45
CA GLY A 164 24.31 -5.73 -11.49
C GLY A 164 23.24 -4.61 -11.42
N GLY A 165 22.48 -4.41 -12.49
CA GLY A 165 21.39 -3.43 -12.56
C GLY A 165 20.04 -3.96 -12.10
N LEU A 166 19.82 -5.29 -12.04
CA LEU A 166 18.51 -5.88 -11.86
C LEU A 166 17.92 -5.65 -10.47
N ALA A 167 18.73 -5.59 -9.43
CA ALA A 167 18.27 -5.38 -8.06
C ALA A 167 17.51 -4.06 -7.86
N GLN A 168 17.81 -3.06 -8.69
CA GLN A 168 17.19 -1.73 -8.64
C GLN A 168 16.25 -1.48 -9.83
N ALA A 169 16.11 -2.44 -10.75
CA ALA A 169 15.31 -2.28 -11.94
C ALA A 169 13.81 -2.41 -11.63
N PHE A 170 13.01 -1.50 -12.17
CA PHE A 170 11.55 -1.62 -12.20
C PHE A 170 11.11 -2.65 -13.24
N GLU A 171 11.81 -2.66 -14.36
CA GLU A 171 11.61 -3.59 -15.46
C GLU A 171 12.98 -4.01 -16.02
N ILE A 172 13.07 -5.25 -16.49
CA ILE A 172 14.32 -5.79 -17.04
C ILE A 172 14.86 -4.95 -18.21
N GLN A 173 13.98 -4.33 -19.00
CA GLN A 173 14.38 -3.50 -20.15
C GLN A 173 15.31 -2.34 -19.76
N PHE A 174 15.28 -1.85 -18.52
CA PHE A 174 16.17 -0.79 -18.05
C PHE A 174 17.63 -1.25 -17.91
N THR A 175 17.91 -2.54 -17.92
CA THR A 175 19.27 -3.09 -17.95
C THR A 175 19.72 -3.45 -19.37
N PHE A 176 18.82 -3.40 -20.36
CA PHE A 176 19.08 -3.70 -21.78
C PHE A 176 19.18 -2.40 -22.58
N ASN A 177 20.23 -1.64 -22.36
CA ASN A 177 20.50 -0.40 -23.09
C ASN A 177 22.02 -0.17 -23.27
N LYS A 178 22.37 0.77 -24.13
CA LYS A 178 23.77 1.07 -24.45
C LYS A 178 24.59 1.59 -23.26
N TYR A 179 23.96 2.20 -22.28
CA TYR A 179 24.65 2.74 -21.09
C TYR A 179 25.02 1.63 -20.10
N ALA A 180 24.13 0.65 -19.93
CA ALA A 180 24.37 -0.50 -19.07
C ALA A 180 25.35 -1.50 -19.69
N LEU A 181 25.19 -1.80 -20.98
CA LEU A 181 25.95 -2.85 -21.68
C LEU A 181 27.23 -2.34 -22.35
N GLY A 182 27.30 -1.05 -22.66
CA GLY A 182 28.37 -0.43 -23.41
C GLY A 182 28.10 -0.37 -24.93
N GLU A 183 28.38 0.79 -25.55
CA GLU A 183 28.09 1.01 -26.98
C GLU A 183 28.87 0.06 -27.91
N SER A 184 30.17 -0.17 -27.63
CA SER A 184 30.99 -1.09 -28.42
C SER A 184 30.42 -2.51 -28.41
N PHE A 185 30.00 -3.02 -27.26
CA PHE A 185 29.34 -4.32 -27.14
C PHE A 185 28.06 -4.37 -27.96
N CYS A 186 27.22 -3.34 -27.87
CA CYS A 186 25.97 -3.30 -28.62
C CYS A 186 26.18 -3.31 -30.14
N ARG A 187 27.21 -2.61 -30.64
CA ARG A 187 27.55 -2.59 -32.07
C ARG A 187 28.23 -3.88 -32.54
N GLU A 188 29.28 -4.29 -31.87
CA GLU A 188 30.20 -5.35 -32.34
C GLU A 188 29.64 -6.76 -32.09
N LYS A 189 28.96 -6.95 -30.95
CA LYS A 189 28.44 -8.27 -30.55
C LYS A 189 26.96 -8.45 -30.85
N LEU A 190 26.15 -7.40 -30.66
CA LEU A 190 24.70 -7.48 -30.92
C LEU A 190 24.31 -7.00 -32.32
N GLY A 191 25.23 -6.41 -33.09
CA GLY A 191 24.98 -5.94 -34.46
C GLY A 191 24.01 -4.75 -34.55
N LEU A 192 23.85 -3.98 -33.46
CA LEU A 192 22.94 -2.85 -33.42
C LEU A 192 23.56 -1.61 -34.08
N THR A 193 22.77 -0.89 -34.88
CA THR A 193 23.23 0.32 -35.58
C THR A 193 23.17 1.56 -34.67
N ASP A 194 23.98 2.58 -35.00
CA ASP A 194 23.94 3.86 -34.29
C ASP A 194 22.56 4.53 -34.35
N ALA A 195 21.85 4.39 -35.44
CA ALA A 195 20.47 4.88 -35.57
C ALA A 195 19.55 4.27 -34.52
N GLN A 196 19.60 2.94 -34.37
CA GLN A 196 18.82 2.22 -33.34
C GLN A 196 19.23 2.63 -31.93
N LEU A 197 20.54 2.67 -31.64
CA LEU A 197 21.05 3.01 -30.30
C LEU A 197 20.76 4.45 -29.86
N ASN A 198 20.48 5.36 -30.80
CA ASN A 198 20.17 6.76 -30.53
C ASN A 198 18.67 7.08 -30.64
N GLU A 199 17.84 6.12 -31.00
CA GLU A 199 16.39 6.27 -31.00
C GLU A 199 15.86 6.33 -29.57
N SER A 200 15.06 7.35 -29.25
CA SER A 200 14.58 7.60 -27.87
C SER A 200 13.69 6.50 -27.29
N ASN A 201 12.99 5.74 -28.13
CA ASN A 201 12.10 4.65 -27.75
C ASN A 201 12.60 3.27 -28.21
N PHE A 202 13.92 3.14 -28.43
CA PHE A 202 14.50 1.88 -28.87
C PHE A 202 14.36 0.79 -27.80
N ASN A 203 13.75 -0.33 -28.19
CA ASN A 203 13.58 -1.50 -27.33
C ASN A 203 14.55 -2.59 -27.78
N MET A 204 15.64 -2.76 -27.03
CA MET A 204 16.70 -3.71 -27.32
C MET A 204 16.20 -5.17 -27.27
N LEU A 205 15.35 -5.52 -26.29
CA LEU A 205 14.82 -6.90 -26.19
C LEU A 205 14.02 -7.28 -27.42
N LYS A 206 13.19 -6.34 -27.93
CA LYS A 206 12.46 -6.53 -29.18
C LYS A 206 13.42 -6.68 -30.39
N ALA A 207 14.46 -5.86 -30.44
CA ALA A 207 15.48 -5.93 -31.51
C ALA A 207 16.25 -7.26 -31.48
N LEU A 208 16.43 -7.84 -30.29
CA LEU A 208 17.01 -9.18 -30.11
C LEU A 208 16.02 -10.31 -30.44
N GLY A 209 14.79 -9.99 -30.83
CA GLY A 209 13.79 -10.95 -31.30
C GLY A 209 12.96 -11.62 -30.19
N PHE A 210 12.89 -11.03 -29.01
CA PHE A 210 11.98 -11.48 -27.95
C PHE A 210 10.58 -10.88 -28.12
N THR A 211 9.56 -11.70 -27.88
CA THR A 211 8.16 -11.24 -27.91
C THR A 211 7.80 -10.46 -26.64
N GLN A 212 6.69 -9.77 -26.69
CA GLN A 212 6.20 -9.00 -25.53
C GLN A 212 5.84 -9.94 -24.37
N GLU A 213 5.28 -11.11 -24.67
CA GLU A 213 4.92 -12.13 -23.68
C GLU A 213 6.17 -12.73 -23.00
N GLU A 214 7.22 -13.01 -23.77
CA GLU A 214 8.51 -13.50 -23.25
C GLU A 214 9.16 -12.46 -22.34
N VAL A 215 9.15 -11.19 -22.74
CA VAL A 215 9.65 -10.08 -21.93
C VAL A 215 8.84 -9.93 -20.65
N ALA A 216 7.51 -10.01 -20.72
CA ALA A 216 6.64 -9.91 -19.54
C ALA A 216 6.90 -11.05 -18.55
N ALA A 217 7.00 -12.30 -19.03
CA ALA A 217 7.28 -13.45 -18.17
C ALA A 217 8.64 -13.36 -17.47
N ALA A 218 9.69 -12.97 -18.21
CA ALA A 218 11.01 -12.77 -17.63
C ALA A 218 11.03 -11.57 -16.64
N ASN A 219 10.26 -10.52 -16.94
CA ASN A 219 10.12 -9.37 -16.08
C ASN A 219 9.45 -9.73 -14.74
N ASP A 220 8.33 -10.46 -14.79
CA ASP A 220 7.62 -10.88 -13.57
C ASP A 220 8.49 -11.81 -12.72
N TYR A 221 9.28 -12.68 -13.34
CA TYR A 221 10.24 -13.51 -12.63
C TYR A 221 11.37 -12.70 -11.97
N CYS A 222 11.94 -11.74 -12.67
CA CYS A 222 13.11 -10.98 -12.22
C CYS A 222 12.73 -9.79 -11.33
N CYS A 223 11.75 -9.01 -11.76
CA CYS A 223 11.35 -7.76 -11.09
C CYS A 223 10.12 -7.92 -10.19
N GLY A 224 9.41 -9.05 -10.28
CA GLY A 224 8.19 -9.32 -9.53
C GLY A 224 6.96 -8.61 -10.09
N THR A 225 5.81 -9.07 -9.64
CA THR A 225 4.49 -8.55 -10.07
C THR A 225 4.02 -7.36 -9.25
N MET A 226 4.66 -7.11 -8.09
CA MET A 226 4.31 -6.09 -7.07
C MET A 226 2.92 -6.29 -6.44
N THR A 227 2.31 -7.47 -6.62
CA THR A 227 1.03 -7.85 -6.03
C THR A 227 1.05 -9.31 -5.61
N VAL A 228 0.17 -9.69 -4.69
CA VAL A 228 -0.05 -11.10 -4.33
C VAL A 228 -1.11 -11.77 -5.20
N GLU A 229 -1.83 -11.01 -6.02
CA GLU A 229 -2.84 -11.56 -6.92
C GLU A 229 -2.18 -12.45 -7.98
N GLY A 230 -2.60 -13.71 -8.02
CA GLY A 230 -1.99 -14.72 -8.89
C GLY A 230 -0.73 -15.40 -8.32
N ALA A 231 -0.31 -15.07 -7.10
CA ALA A 231 0.84 -15.70 -6.45
C ALA A 231 0.64 -17.21 -6.28
N PRO A 232 1.69 -18.02 -6.51
CA PRO A 232 1.61 -19.46 -6.32
C PRO A 232 1.22 -19.80 -4.88
N HIS A 233 0.48 -20.88 -4.69
CA HIS A 233 0.03 -21.38 -3.39
C HIS A 233 -0.98 -20.50 -2.65
N LEU A 234 -1.10 -19.20 -2.95
CA LEU A 234 -1.99 -18.28 -2.24
C LEU A 234 -3.46 -18.59 -2.54
N LYS A 235 -4.23 -18.90 -1.49
CA LYS A 235 -5.65 -19.18 -1.61
C LYS A 235 -6.46 -17.91 -1.88
N ALA A 236 -7.45 -17.99 -2.74
CA ALA A 236 -8.31 -16.86 -3.10
C ALA A 236 -9.03 -16.25 -1.87
N GLU A 237 -9.41 -17.07 -0.90
CA GLU A 237 -10.05 -16.64 0.36
C GLU A 237 -9.16 -15.76 1.24
N HIS A 238 -7.83 -15.82 1.06
CA HIS A 238 -6.86 -15.02 1.82
C HIS A 238 -6.50 -13.69 1.12
N LEU A 239 -6.84 -13.50 -0.16
CA LEU A 239 -6.53 -12.27 -0.90
C LEU A 239 -7.02 -10.99 -0.19
N PRO A 240 -8.24 -10.93 0.39
CA PRO A 240 -8.72 -9.72 1.05
C PRO A 240 -7.84 -9.22 2.21
N ILE A 241 -7.05 -10.09 2.83
CA ILE A 241 -6.14 -9.74 3.93
C ILE A 241 -5.00 -8.84 3.44
N PHE A 242 -4.66 -8.95 2.17
CA PHE A 242 -3.57 -8.22 1.53
C PHE A 242 -4.03 -7.03 0.68
N ASP A 243 -5.31 -6.65 0.75
CA ASP A 243 -5.82 -5.48 0.03
C ASP A 243 -5.17 -4.20 0.57
N CYS A 244 -4.65 -3.39 -0.34
CA CYS A 244 -4.03 -2.10 -0.05
C CYS A 244 -4.96 -0.92 -0.37
N ALA A 245 -4.49 0.29 -0.07
CA ALA A 245 -5.24 1.50 -0.41
C ALA A 245 -5.46 1.67 -1.92
N ASN A 246 -4.54 1.15 -2.74
CA ASN A 246 -4.60 1.19 -4.21
C ASN A 246 -4.41 -0.20 -4.81
N ARG A 247 -4.72 -0.33 -6.08
CA ARG A 247 -4.36 -1.51 -6.87
C ARG A 247 -2.84 -1.62 -6.94
N CYS A 248 -2.31 -2.82 -6.72
CA CYS A 248 -0.87 -3.05 -6.63
C CYS A 248 -0.33 -3.66 -7.93
N GLY A 249 0.80 -3.12 -8.43
CA GLY A 249 1.46 -3.64 -9.62
C GLY A 249 0.63 -3.50 -10.90
N ARG A 250 1.11 -4.14 -11.98
CA ARG A 250 0.48 -4.04 -13.30
C ARG A 250 -0.80 -4.85 -13.45
N ILE A 251 -0.93 -5.93 -12.69
CA ILE A 251 -2.01 -6.92 -12.84
C ILE A 251 -3.02 -6.89 -11.68
N GLY A 252 -2.70 -6.21 -10.58
CA GLY A 252 -3.58 -6.12 -9.42
C GLY A 252 -4.89 -5.41 -9.73
N GLN A 253 -5.98 -5.97 -9.25
CA GLN A 253 -7.33 -5.44 -9.41
C GLN A 253 -7.96 -5.04 -8.08
N ARG A 254 -7.46 -5.66 -6.99
CA ARG A 254 -8.01 -5.50 -5.66
C ARG A 254 -7.49 -4.24 -4.99
N TYR A 255 -8.35 -3.59 -4.22
CA TYR A 255 -8.04 -2.45 -3.36
C TYR A 255 -9.11 -2.31 -2.29
N ILE A 256 -8.80 -1.59 -1.22
CA ILE A 256 -9.76 -1.28 -0.16
C ILE A 256 -10.79 -0.29 -0.69
N ALA A 257 -12.06 -0.68 -0.66
CA ALA A 257 -13.15 0.16 -1.17
C ALA A 257 -13.22 1.51 -0.43
N VAL A 258 -13.55 2.57 -1.16
CA VAL A 258 -13.64 3.96 -0.66
C VAL A 258 -14.45 4.05 0.64
N ASN A 259 -15.62 3.42 0.69
CA ASN A 259 -16.48 3.42 1.87
C ASN A 259 -15.87 2.67 3.07
N ALA A 260 -14.97 1.72 2.85
CA ALA A 260 -14.29 1.02 3.94
C ALA A 260 -13.32 1.95 4.70
N HIS A 261 -12.61 2.84 3.98
CA HIS A 261 -11.80 3.89 4.60
C HIS A 261 -12.64 4.79 5.51
N ILE A 262 -13.82 5.22 5.03
CA ILE A 262 -14.73 6.09 5.81
C ILE A 262 -15.28 5.34 7.02
N ARG A 263 -15.69 4.09 6.87
CA ARG A 263 -16.19 3.26 7.98
C ARG A 263 -15.13 3.04 9.06
N MET A 264 -13.88 2.82 8.68
CA MET A 264 -12.78 2.68 9.64
C MET A 264 -12.61 3.97 10.47
N MET A 265 -12.62 5.14 9.81
CA MET A 265 -12.58 6.43 10.50
C MET A 265 -13.78 6.60 11.42
N ALA A 266 -14.98 6.31 10.93
CA ALA A 266 -16.23 6.45 11.68
C ALA A 266 -16.27 5.55 12.92
N ALA A 267 -15.73 4.32 12.82
CA ALA A 267 -15.63 3.42 13.96
C ALA A 267 -14.65 3.91 15.05
N ALA A 268 -13.58 4.59 14.67
CA ALA A 268 -12.60 5.14 15.60
C ALA A 268 -13.02 6.52 16.15
N GLN A 269 -13.76 7.34 15.39
CA GLN A 269 -14.05 8.73 15.72
C GLN A 269 -14.75 8.93 17.07
N PRO A 270 -15.69 8.09 17.55
CA PRO A 270 -16.33 8.25 18.84
C PRO A 270 -15.36 8.20 20.04
N PHE A 271 -14.19 7.62 19.85
CA PHE A 271 -13.18 7.42 20.89
C PHE A 271 -12.02 8.41 20.79
N ILE A 272 -12.02 9.26 19.77
CA ILE A 272 -10.99 10.28 19.49
C ILE A 272 -11.61 11.66 19.64
N SER A 273 -11.14 12.44 20.63
CA SER A 273 -11.67 13.78 20.91
C SER A 273 -11.37 14.80 19.81
N GLY A 274 -10.22 14.68 19.15
CA GLY A 274 -9.82 15.46 17.99
C GLY A 274 -10.21 14.81 16.67
N ALA A 275 -9.58 15.22 15.58
CA ALA A 275 -9.77 14.67 14.25
C ALA A 275 -8.87 13.46 13.99
N ILE A 276 -9.21 12.70 12.95
CA ILE A 276 -8.44 11.59 12.42
C ILE A 276 -7.88 12.01 11.06
N SER A 277 -6.56 11.96 10.92
CA SER A 277 -5.90 12.17 9.63
C SER A 277 -5.84 10.85 8.88
N LYS A 278 -6.61 10.76 7.79
CA LYS A 278 -6.62 9.62 6.90
C LYS A 278 -6.96 10.05 5.49
N THR A 279 -6.21 9.52 4.53
CA THR A 279 -6.51 9.67 3.12
C THR A 279 -7.55 8.64 2.68
N ILE A 280 -8.62 9.11 2.06
CA ILE A 280 -9.59 8.27 1.36
C ILE A 280 -9.13 8.17 -0.08
N ASN A 281 -8.50 7.05 -0.44
CA ASN A 281 -8.00 6.83 -1.79
C ASN A 281 -9.16 6.43 -2.71
N MET A 282 -9.18 7.01 -3.89
CA MET A 282 -10.15 6.71 -4.95
C MET A 282 -9.39 6.37 -6.25
N PRO A 283 -9.87 5.39 -7.03
CA PRO A 283 -9.26 5.07 -8.31
C PRO A 283 -9.34 6.24 -9.30
N ALA A 284 -8.47 6.23 -10.32
CA ALA A 284 -8.38 7.31 -11.33
C ALA A 284 -9.70 7.50 -12.13
N ASP A 285 -10.47 6.45 -12.28
CA ASP A 285 -11.77 6.41 -12.97
C ASP A 285 -12.96 6.83 -12.09
N ALA A 286 -12.71 7.19 -10.83
CA ALA A 286 -13.77 7.64 -9.91
C ALA A 286 -14.51 8.88 -10.46
N THR A 287 -15.82 8.81 -10.41
CA THR A 287 -16.72 9.84 -10.93
C THR A 287 -16.96 10.98 -9.93
N LEU A 288 -17.46 12.12 -10.43
CA LEU A 288 -17.85 13.25 -9.59
C LEU A 288 -18.93 12.87 -8.56
N GLU A 289 -19.87 12.00 -8.95
CA GLU A 289 -20.94 11.55 -8.05
C GLU A 289 -20.42 10.64 -6.94
N GLU A 290 -19.43 9.80 -7.20
CA GLU A 290 -18.75 9.00 -6.17
C GLU A 290 -17.99 9.89 -5.18
N VAL A 291 -17.34 10.96 -5.66
CA VAL A 291 -16.70 11.96 -4.79
C VAL A 291 -17.75 12.63 -3.88
N LYS A 292 -18.85 13.13 -4.43
CA LYS A 292 -19.94 13.77 -3.66
C LYS A 292 -20.53 12.81 -2.65
N SER A 293 -20.83 11.55 -3.05
CA SER A 293 -21.39 10.55 -2.17
C SER A 293 -20.45 10.18 -1.03
N SER A 294 -19.15 10.18 -1.26
CA SER A 294 -18.13 9.92 -0.23
C SER A 294 -18.11 11.03 0.83
N TYR A 295 -18.15 12.30 0.43
CA TYR A 295 -18.28 13.42 1.38
C TYR A 295 -19.57 13.33 2.20
N LEU A 296 -20.68 13.06 1.54
CA LEU A 296 -21.98 12.92 2.21
C LEU A 296 -21.99 11.73 3.17
N PHE A 297 -21.40 10.60 2.77
CA PHE A 297 -21.28 9.43 3.61
C PHE A 297 -20.39 9.69 4.85
N ALA A 298 -19.24 10.36 4.68
CA ALA A 298 -18.38 10.73 5.79
C ALA A 298 -19.08 11.66 6.79
N TRP A 299 -19.84 12.66 6.28
CA TRP A 299 -20.64 13.54 7.13
C TRP A 299 -21.73 12.77 7.90
N LYS A 300 -22.50 11.90 7.23
CA LYS A 300 -23.52 11.06 7.86
C LYS A 300 -22.94 10.08 8.89
N SER A 301 -21.66 9.70 8.73
CA SER A 301 -20.93 8.83 9.65
C SER A 301 -20.23 9.60 10.79
N MET A 302 -20.48 10.91 10.92
CA MET A 302 -19.92 11.79 11.97
C MET A 302 -18.40 11.88 12.00
N VAL A 303 -17.76 11.72 10.86
CA VAL A 303 -16.31 11.91 10.72
C VAL A 303 -15.99 13.40 10.76
N LYS A 304 -15.06 13.82 11.62
CA LYS A 304 -14.72 15.24 11.85
C LYS A 304 -13.89 15.88 10.75
N ALA A 305 -13.09 15.08 10.02
CA ALA A 305 -12.26 15.57 8.92
C ALA A 305 -12.25 14.55 7.78
N VAL A 306 -12.17 15.04 6.54
CA VAL A 306 -12.13 14.20 5.33
C VAL A 306 -11.03 14.70 4.41
N ALA A 307 -10.10 13.84 4.05
CA ALA A 307 -9.10 14.08 3.02
C ALA A 307 -9.28 13.02 1.91
N LEU A 308 -9.66 13.45 0.73
CA LEU A 308 -9.92 12.57 -0.40
C LEU A 308 -8.84 12.77 -1.46
N TYR A 309 -8.30 11.68 -1.98
CA TYR A 309 -7.31 11.67 -3.04
C TYR A 309 -7.73 10.71 -4.15
N ARG A 310 -7.97 11.28 -5.35
CA ARG A 310 -8.21 10.49 -6.57
C ARG A 310 -6.87 10.26 -7.27
N ASP A 311 -6.55 9.02 -7.59
CA ASP A 311 -5.33 8.66 -8.29
C ASP A 311 -5.19 9.43 -9.61
N GLY A 312 -3.97 9.82 -9.96
CA GLY A 312 -3.68 10.63 -11.15
C GLY A 312 -4.19 12.08 -11.11
N SER A 313 -4.75 12.57 -9.99
CA SER A 313 -5.25 13.94 -9.89
C SER A 313 -4.15 15.01 -9.79
N LYS A 314 -2.90 14.63 -9.56
CA LYS A 314 -1.73 15.49 -9.50
C LYS A 314 -0.70 15.08 -10.54
N LEU A 315 0.02 16.06 -11.10
CA LEU A 315 1.11 15.83 -12.07
C LEU A 315 2.30 15.06 -11.49
N SER A 316 2.55 15.18 -10.18
CA SER A 316 3.58 14.43 -9.48
C SER A 316 2.97 13.78 -8.24
N GLN A 317 3.07 12.46 -8.18
CA GLN A 317 2.65 11.68 -7.02
C GLN A 317 3.87 11.35 -6.17
N PRO A 318 3.80 11.51 -4.83
CA PRO A 318 4.93 11.19 -3.94
C PRO A 318 5.17 9.67 -3.81
N LEU A 319 4.14 8.86 -4.06
CA LEU A 319 4.17 7.39 -4.06
C LEU A 319 3.50 6.87 -5.32
N SER A 320 4.11 5.87 -5.95
CA SER A 320 3.55 5.12 -7.08
C SER A 320 3.48 3.64 -6.69
N ALA A 321 2.36 2.99 -6.99
CA ALA A 321 2.15 1.56 -6.81
C ALA A 321 2.54 0.78 -8.07
#